data_1a5fe9318ddb528faa8510758823483b
#
_entry.id   1a5fe9318ddb528faa8510758823483b
#
_cell.length_a   1.000
_cell.length_b   1.000
_cell.length_c   1.000
_cell.angle_alpha   90.00
_cell.angle_beta   90.00
_cell.angle_gamma   90.00
#
_symmetry.space_group_name_H-M   'P 1'
#
loop_
_entity.id
_entity.type
_entity.pdbx_description
1 polymer ?
#
loop_
_entity_poly.entity_id
_entity_poly.type
_entity_poly.pdbx_seq_one_letter_code
_entity_poly.pdbx_strand_id
1 'polypeptide(L)'
;DMVTTGFHGVELADVKFGDRVCVIGIGPVGLMSVVGCVLRGAAEIYAVGHRPVTRELAMQYGATATIDYQDGPIVEQVMKLTGGQQIEKVIIAGGEPTVFNDALALVKYTGTVANLAGHGRTELLLPIYTNESGFGFCAHKTVTGGLCPGGRRRIERLMGMVKAGRFEPEKLITHRFYGLDGIEEAFDLMKSKNPEVIKPIIYFDK
;
A
#
# COMPACT_ATOMS: atom_id res chain seq x y z
N ASP A 1 6.92 -8.82 9.06
CA ASP A 1 6.69 -7.38 8.95
C ASP A 1 5.79 -7.05 7.76
N MET A 2 6.24 -7.11 6.52
CA MET A 2 5.52 -6.60 5.35
C MET A 2 4.12 -7.18 5.17
N VAL A 3 3.96 -8.50 5.33
CA VAL A 3 2.66 -9.17 5.19
C VAL A 3 1.71 -8.71 6.29
N THR A 4 2.16 -8.74 7.55
CA THR A 4 1.33 -8.34 8.69
C THR A 4 0.91 -6.88 8.60
N THR A 5 1.83 -6.00 8.22
CA THR A 5 1.60 -4.56 8.11
C THR A 5 0.68 -4.24 6.93
N GLY A 6 0.90 -4.83 5.76
CA GLY A 6 0.02 -4.63 4.60
C GLY A 6 -1.43 -5.05 4.88
N PHE A 7 -1.63 -6.21 5.49
CA PHE A 7 -2.97 -6.67 5.89
C PHE A 7 -3.58 -5.79 6.98
N HIS A 8 -2.74 -5.24 7.89
CA HIS A 8 -3.24 -4.32 8.91
C HIS A 8 -3.79 -3.02 8.31
N GLY A 9 -3.18 -2.49 7.27
CA GLY A 9 -3.73 -1.33 6.55
C GLY A 9 -5.13 -1.58 6.01
N VAL A 10 -5.37 -2.77 5.49
CA VAL A 10 -6.68 -3.19 4.99
C VAL A 10 -7.71 -3.31 6.14
N GLU A 11 -7.26 -3.78 7.30
CA GLU A 11 -8.08 -3.83 8.53
C GLU A 11 -8.41 -2.43 9.03
N LEU A 12 -7.42 -1.52 9.11
CA LEU A 12 -7.60 -0.13 9.53
C LEU A 12 -8.52 0.65 8.58
N ALA A 13 -8.36 0.44 7.27
CA ALA A 13 -9.24 1.04 6.28
C ALA A 13 -10.66 0.48 6.34
N ASP A 14 -10.85 -0.66 7.03
CA ASP A 14 -12.11 -1.39 7.10
C ASP A 14 -12.66 -1.70 5.70
N VAL A 15 -11.80 -2.26 4.83
CA VAL A 15 -12.16 -2.63 3.47
C VAL A 15 -13.29 -3.67 3.48
N LYS A 16 -14.34 -3.40 2.73
CA LYS A 16 -15.54 -4.24 2.60
C LYS A 16 -15.66 -4.81 1.20
N PHE A 17 -16.48 -5.83 1.09
CA PHE A 17 -16.90 -6.35 -0.19
C PHE A 17 -17.49 -5.23 -1.07
N GLY A 18 -16.97 -5.13 -2.29
CA GLY A 18 -17.44 -4.17 -3.28
C GLY A 18 -16.82 -2.77 -3.19
N ASP A 19 -15.93 -2.49 -2.21
CA ASP A 19 -15.22 -1.21 -2.12
C ASP A 19 -14.25 -1.00 -3.29
N ARG A 20 -14.12 0.25 -3.73
CA ARG A 20 -12.96 0.71 -4.51
C ARG A 20 -11.87 1.16 -3.55
N VAL A 21 -10.66 0.68 -3.79
CA VAL A 21 -9.52 0.95 -2.91
C VAL A 21 -8.37 1.55 -3.73
N CYS A 22 -7.75 2.59 -3.19
CA CYS A 22 -6.48 3.10 -3.72
C CYS A 22 -5.35 2.78 -2.73
N VAL A 23 -4.29 2.14 -3.19
CA VAL A 23 -3.09 1.86 -2.39
C VAL A 23 -1.96 2.74 -2.89
N ILE A 24 -1.53 3.72 -2.09
CA ILE A 24 -0.45 4.65 -2.43
C ILE A 24 0.86 4.13 -1.83
N GLY A 25 1.82 3.86 -2.71
CA GLY A 25 3.10 3.28 -2.34
C GLY A 25 3.10 1.76 -2.39
N ILE A 26 3.37 1.18 -3.56
CA ILE A 26 3.43 -0.27 -3.80
C ILE A 26 4.83 -0.85 -3.65
N GLY A 27 5.49 -0.53 -2.53
CA GLY A 27 6.58 -1.32 -2.00
C GLY A 27 6.07 -2.65 -1.41
N PRO A 28 6.91 -3.43 -0.71
CA PRO A 28 6.49 -4.73 -0.16
C PRO A 28 5.23 -4.66 0.72
N VAL A 29 5.09 -3.61 1.54
CA VAL A 29 3.90 -3.40 2.40
C VAL A 29 2.66 -3.12 1.56
N GLY A 30 2.76 -2.18 0.59
CA GLY A 30 1.62 -1.84 -0.26
C GLY A 30 1.18 -2.99 -1.16
N LEU A 31 2.11 -3.79 -1.68
CA LEU A 31 1.78 -5.01 -2.42
C LEU A 31 0.98 -6.01 -1.57
N MET A 32 1.33 -6.15 -0.29
CA MET A 32 0.55 -6.98 0.64
C MET A 32 -0.78 -6.33 1.02
N SER A 33 -0.89 -5.00 0.96
CA SER A 33 -2.20 -4.33 1.08
C SER A 33 -3.09 -4.62 -0.14
N VAL A 34 -2.54 -4.65 -1.35
CA VAL A 34 -3.28 -5.07 -2.56
C VAL A 34 -3.84 -6.48 -2.37
N VAL A 35 -3.00 -7.44 -1.96
CA VAL A 35 -3.44 -8.82 -1.65
C VAL A 35 -4.56 -8.83 -0.62
N GLY A 36 -4.38 -8.09 0.47
CA GLY A 36 -5.40 -8.02 1.53
C GLY A 36 -6.73 -7.46 1.05
N CYS A 37 -6.71 -6.45 0.15
CA CYS A 37 -7.92 -5.89 -0.47
C CYS A 37 -8.64 -6.92 -1.35
N VAL A 38 -7.90 -7.67 -2.17
CA VAL A 38 -8.47 -8.77 -2.98
C VAL A 38 -9.15 -9.81 -2.10
N LEU A 39 -8.47 -10.25 -1.04
CA LEU A 39 -9.00 -11.25 -0.11
C LEU A 39 -10.22 -10.77 0.69
N ARG A 40 -10.40 -9.46 0.82
CA ARG A 40 -11.59 -8.86 1.41
C ARG A 40 -12.71 -8.57 0.41
N GLY A 41 -12.48 -8.85 -0.87
CA GLY A 41 -13.49 -8.70 -1.91
C GLY A 41 -13.67 -7.25 -2.38
N ALA A 42 -12.63 -6.44 -2.35
CA ALA A 42 -12.63 -5.13 -3.02
C ALA A 42 -13.00 -5.31 -4.50
N ALA A 43 -13.87 -4.45 -5.03
CA ALA A 43 -14.30 -4.52 -6.43
C ALA A 43 -13.23 -4.00 -7.37
N GLU A 44 -12.56 -2.92 -6.99
CA GLU A 44 -11.53 -2.28 -7.78
C GLU A 44 -10.36 -1.86 -6.87
N ILE A 45 -9.13 -2.09 -7.34
CA ILE A 45 -7.92 -1.76 -6.60
C ILE A 45 -6.97 -1.00 -7.51
N TYR A 46 -6.71 0.25 -7.16
CA TYR A 46 -5.81 1.16 -7.87
C TYR A 46 -4.48 1.24 -7.11
N ALA A 47 -3.40 0.78 -7.73
CA ALA A 47 -2.11 0.63 -7.08
C ALA A 47 -1.11 1.69 -7.59
N VAL A 48 -0.70 2.62 -6.72
CA VAL A 48 0.14 3.77 -7.07
C VAL A 48 1.61 3.51 -6.77
N GLY A 49 2.44 3.57 -7.78
CA GLY A 49 3.90 3.45 -7.64
C GLY A 49 4.60 3.54 -8.99
N HIS A 50 5.91 3.81 -8.97
CA HIS A 50 6.67 4.07 -10.18
C HIS A 50 7.40 2.83 -10.73
N ARG A 51 7.97 1.99 -9.85
CA ARG A 51 8.84 0.90 -10.29
C ARG A 51 8.09 -0.15 -11.11
N PRO A 52 8.55 -0.49 -12.33
CA PRO A 52 7.88 -1.47 -13.21
C PRO A 52 7.64 -2.81 -12.52
N VAL A 53 8.66 -3.35 -11.83
CA VAL A 53 8.58 -4.64 -11.14
C VAL A 53 7.48 -4.68 -10.08
N THR A 54 7.25 -3.59 -9.35
CA THR A 54 6.18 -3.53 -8.34
C THR A 54 4.82 -3.32 -8.96
N ARG A 55 4.73 -2.59 -10.07
CA ARG A 55 3.49 -2.39 -10.82
C ARG A 55 3.02 -3.70 -11.47
N GLU A 56 3.93 -4.43 -12.08
CA GLU A 56 3.64 -5.76 -12.64
C GLU A 56 3.17 -6.73 -11.55
N LEU A 57 3.87 -6.78 -10.42
CA LEU A 57 3.48 -7.66 -9.31
C LEU A 57 2.14 -7.24 -8.69
N ALA A 58 1.83 -5.94 -8.63
CA ALA A 58 0.52 -5.46 -8.18
C ALA A 58 -0.61 -5.99 -9.07
N MET A 59 -0.41 -5.99 -10.39
CA MET A 59 -1.38 -6.57 -11.33
C MET A 59 -1.52 -8.09 -11.14
N GLN A 60 -0.42 -8.81 -10.96
CA GLN A 60 -0.45 -10.25 -10.67
C GLN A 60 -1.16 -10.57 -9.35
N TYR A 61 -1.10 -9.68 -8.37
CA TYR A 61 -1.81 -9.81 -7.09
C TYR A 61 -3.27 -9.36 -7.15
N GLY A 62 -3.75 -8.89 -8.31
CA GLY A 62 -5.15 -8.58 -8.54
C GLY A 62 -5.50 -7.09 -8.44
N ALA A 63 -4.54 -6.19 -8.60
CA ALA A 63 -4.87 -4.78 -8.83
C ALA A 63 -5.64 -4.62 -10.14
N THR A 64 -6.63 -3.73 -10.16
CA THR A 64 -7.42 -3.38 -11.36
C THR A 64 -6.58 -2.56 -12.33
N ALA A 65 -5.80 -1.63 -11.80
CA ALA A 65 -4.89 -0.79 -12.57
C ALA A 65 -3.71 -0.31 -11.69
N THR A 66 -2.61 0.03 -12.36
CA THR A 66 -1.47 0.70 -11.72
C THR A 66 -1.34 2.12 -12.21
N ILE A 67 -0.98 3.03 -11.31
CA ILE A 67 -0.78 4.45 -11.56
C ILE A 67 0.69 4.79 -11.33
N ASP A 68 1.33 5.39 -12.33
CA ASP A 68 2.66 5.94 -12.17
C ASP A 68 2.55 7.41 -11.78
N TYR A 69 3.06 7.77 -10.61
CA TYR A 69 3.04 9.15 -10.13
C TYR A 69 3.98 10.08 -10.93
N GLN A 70 4.85 9.53 -11.79
CA GLN A 70 5.67 10.32 -12.71
C GLN A 70 4.92 10.73 -13.97
N ASP A 71 3.84 10.04 -14.32
CA ASP A 71 3.02 10.37 -15.50
C ASP A 71 2.04 11.53 -15.23
N GLY A 72 2.00 12.06 -14.00
CA GLY A 72 1.17 13.19 -13.61
C GLY A 72 0.52 13.04 -12.23
N PRO A 73 -0.36 13.99 -11.86
CA PRO A 73 -1.02 13.98 -10.56
C PRO A 73 -1.81 12.69 -10.30
N ILE A 74 -1.59 12.08 -9.14
CA ILE A 74 -2.24 10.81 -8.75
C ILE A 74 -3.77 10.95 -8.82
N VAL A 75 -4.32 12.05 -8.29
CA VAL A 75 -5.76 12.28 -8.22
C VAL A 75 -6.39 12.29 -9.62
N GLU A 76 -5.78 12.99 -10.57
CA GLU A 76 -6.31 13.09 -11.94
C GLU A 76 -6.31 11.72 -12.62
N GLN A 77 -5.21 10.97 -12.47
CA GLN A 77 -5.10 9.64 -13.07
C GLN A 77 -6.15 8.67 -12.50
N VAL A 78 -6.32 8.64 -11.17
CA VAL A 78 -7.32 7.79 -10.52
C VAL A 78 -8.73 8.21 -10.93
N MET A 79 -9.04 9.51 -10.89
CA MET A 79 -10.37 10.01 -11.29
C MET A 79 -10.72 9.69 -12.75
N LYS A 80 -9.73 9.72 -13.63
CA LYS A 80 -9.92 9.30 -15.04
C LYS A 80 -10.26 7.81 -15.13
N LEU A 81 -9.57 6.94 -14.37
CA LEU A 81 -9.81 5.50 -14.37
C LEU A 81 -11.17 5.12 -13.78
N THR A 82 -11.61 5.85 -12.76
CA THR A 82 -12.90 5.62 -12.07
C THR A 82 -14.08 6.29 -12.76
N GLY A 83 -13.87 7.01 -13.87
CA GLY A 83 -14.92 7.80 -14.52
C GLY A 83 -15.45 8.95 -13.63
N GLY A 84 -14.58 9.54 -12.82
CA GLY A 84 -14.92 10.64 -11.91
C GLY A 84 -15.49 10.20 -10.56
N GLN A 85 -15.52 8.91 -10.26
CA GLN A 85 -16.03 8.42 -8.98
C GLN A 85 -14.92 8.38 -7.93
N GLN A 86 -15.23 8.87 -6.74
CA GLN A 86 -14.31 8.85 -5.61
C GLN A 86 -14.13 7.43 -5.03
N ILE A 87 -13.08 7.26 -4.28
CA ILE A 87 -12.61 5.99 -3.70
C ILE A 87 -13.19 5.80 -2.28
N GLU A 88 -13.66 4.59 -1.97
CA GLU A 88 -14.15 4.25 -0.62
C GLU A 88 -13.04 4.23 0.42
N LYS A 89 -11.87 3.66 0.07
CA LYS A 89 -10.76 3.44 0.99
C LYS A 89 -9.43 3.80 0.34
N VAL A 90 -8.61 4.55 1.05
CA VAL A 90 -7.24 4.83 0.63
C VAL A 90 -6.26 4.29 1.67
N ILE A 91 -5.27 3.52 1.24
CA ILE A 91 -4.22 2.98 2.10
C ILE A 91 -2.90 3.63 1.68
N ILE A 92 -2.27 4.37 2.60
CA ILE A 92 -0.95 4.96 2.41
C ILE A 92 0.09 3.99 2.96
N ALA A 93 0.87 3.36 2.08
CA ALA A 93 1.93 2.42 2.43
C ALA A 93 3.33 2.92 2.03
N GLY A 94 3.44 4.17 1.62
CA GLY A 94 4.69 4.84 1.23
C GLY A 94 4.43 6.19 0.57
N GLY A 95 5.48 6.86 0.17
CA GLY A 95 5.43 8.19 -0.42
C GLY A 95 5.83 9.30 0.55
N GLU A 96 5.92 10.52 0.06
CA GLU A 96 6.19 11.71 0.86
C GLU A 96 4.94 12.10 1.68
N PRO A 97 5.08 12.89 2.75
CA PRO A 97 3.92 13.29 3.57
C PRO A 97 2.78 13.94 2.78
N THR A 98 3.09 14.62 1.68
CA THR A 98 2.12 15.29 0.80
C THR A 98 1.09 14.35 0.18
N VAL A 99 1.35 13.03 0.13
CA VAL A 99 0.37 12.05 -0.37
C VAL A 99 -0.92 11.99 0.47
N PHE A 100 -0.91 12.54 1.69
CA PHE A 100 -2.13 12.73 2.47
C PHE A 100 -3.14 13.66 1.79
N ASN A 101 -2.66 14.68 1.06
CA ASN A 101 -3.52 15.55 0.28
C ASN A 101 -4.20 14.78 -0.85
N ASP A 102 -3.44 13.95 -1.58
CA ASP A 102 -3.98 13.10 -2.63
C ASP A 102 -4.99 12.10 -2.06
N ALA A 103 -4.64 11.46 -0.94
CA ALA A 103 -5.51 10.48 -0.29
C ALA A 103 -6.85 11.10 0.17
N LEU A 104 -6.79 12.30 0.75
CA LEU A 104 -7.99 13.02 1.17
C LEU A 104 -8.82 13.56 0.00
N ALA A 105 -8.18 13.90 -1.12
CA ALA A 105 -8.90 14.31 -2.33
C ALA A 105 -9.60 13.12 -3.01
N LEU A 106 -8.97 11.94 -2.99
CA LEU A 106 -9.50 10.73 -3.59
C LEU A 106 -10.63 10.10 -2.79
N VAL A 107 -10.50 10.10 -1.46
CA VAL A 107 -11.46 9.40 -0.61
C VAL A 107 -12.79 10.13 -0.57
N LYS A 108 -13.88 9.41 -0.77
CA LYS A 108 -15.25 9.98 -0.71
C LYS A 108 -15.65 10.40 0.72
N TYR A 109 -16.76 11.13 0.84
CA TYR A 109 -17.41 11.31 2.12
C TYR A 109 -17.74 9.95 2.74
N THR A 110 -17.58 9.83 4.05
CA THR A 110 -17.72 8.58 4.82
C THR A 110 -16.64 7.52 4.54
N GLY A 111 -15.66 7.85 3.69
CA GLY A 111 -14.55 6.97 3.40
C GLY A 111 -13.42 7.03 4.44
N THR A 112 -12.45 6.16 4.30
CA THR A 112 -11.34 6.01 5.25
C THR A 112 -9.99 6.10 4.55
N VAL A 113 -9.08 6.89 5.13
CA VAL A 113 -7.64 6.90 4.82
C VAL A 113 -6.90 6.19 5.94
N ALA A 114 -6.19 5.11 5.62
CA ALA A 114 -5.37 4.35 6.56
C ALA A 114 -3.88 4.56 6.24
N ASN A 115 -3.11 5.10 7.19
CA ASN A 115 -1.68 5.33 7.02
C ASN A 115 -0.84 4.25 7.71
N LEU A 116 0.02 3.60 6.94
CA LEU A 116 1.03 2.64 7.40
C LEU A 116 2.46 3.16 7.26
N ALA A 117 2.63 4.28 6.53
CA ALA A 117 3.95 4.81 6.24
C ALA A 117 4.50 5.61 7.41
N GLY A 118 5.80 5.45 7.67
CA GLY A 118 6.53 6.24 8.65
C GLY A 118 7.12 7.48 7.97
N HIS A 119 6.55 8.65 8.22
CA HIS A 119 7.00 9.92 7.65
C HIS A 119 7.97 10.69 8.56
N GLY A 120 8.38 10.10 9.69
CA GLY A 120 9.20 10.77 10.69
C GLY A 120 8.44 11.90 11.41
N ARG A 121 9.18 12.85 11.98
CA ARG A 121 8.60 14.08 12.53
C ARG A 121 8.39 15.06 11.39
N THR A 122 7.17 15.23 10.96
CA THR A 122 6.80 16.17 9.92
C THR A 122 5.45 16.80 10.26
N GLU A 123 5.27 18.03 9.80
CA GLU A 123 4.01 18.73 9.88
C GLU A 123 3.47 18.93 8.47
N LEU A 124 2.18 18.69 8.31
CA LEU A 124 1.48 18.89 7.06
C LEU A 124 0.22 19.71 7.32
N LEU A 125 0.10 20.82 6.63
CA LEU A 125 -1.13 21.58 6.63
C LEU A 125 -2.16 20.90 5.74
N LEU A 126 -3.24 20.46 6.36
CA LEU A 126 -4.38 19.89 5.64
C LEU A 126 -5.47 20.95 5.53
N PRO A 127 -6.03 21.24 4.35
CA PRO A 127 -7.13 22.16 4.21
C PRO A 127 -8.38 21.56 4.84
N ILE A 128 -8.91 22.21 5.88
CA ILE A 128 -10.12 21.75 6.57
C ILE A 128 -11.37 22.19 5.80
N TYR A 129 -11.35 23.42 5.27
CA TYR A 129 -12.45 23.99 4.48
C TYR A 129 -11.95 24.36 3.10
N THR A 130 -12.48 23.72 2.06
CA THR A 130 -12.00 23.87 0.69
C THR A 130 -13.07 24.32 -0.29
N ASN A 131 -14.31 24.45 0.12
CA ASN A 131 -15.39 24.87 -0.74
C ASN A 131 -16.32 25.90 -0.09
N GLU A 132 -17.07 26.60 -0.93
CA GLU A 132 -18.00 27.65 -0.53
C GLU A 132 -19.16 27.16 0.34
N SER A 133 -19.47 25.86 0.31
CA SER A 133 -20.50 25.26 1.14
C SER A 133 -20.06 24.98 2.59
N GLY A 134 -18.80 25.29 2.93
CA GLY A 134 -18.26 25.09 4.29
C GLY A 134 -17.99 23.62 4.67
N PHE A 135 -18.21 22.69 3.74
CA PHE A 135 -17.83 21.30 3.94
C PHE A 135 -16.39 21.10 3.49
N GLY A 136 -15.53 20.91 4.46
CA GLY A 136 -14.12 20.84 4.23
C GLY A 136 -13.63 19.52 3.64
N PHE A 137 -12.41 19.55 3.20
CA PHE A 137 -11.65 18.47 2.63
C PHE A 137 -11.63 17.20 3.51
N CYS A 138 -11.65 17.38 4.83
CA CYS A 138 -11.71 16.29 5.82
C CYS A 138 -13.13 15.98 6.32
N ALA A 139 -14.17 16.70 5.87
CA ALA A 139 -15.52 16.51 6.36
C ALA A 139 -16.02 15.07 6.18
N HIS A 140 -16.53 14.51 7.25
CA HIS A 140 -17.06 13.14 7.29
C HIS A 140 -16.09 12.04 6.83
N LYS A 141 -14.78 12.31 6.79
CA LYS A 141 -13.76 11.33 6.44
C LYS A 141 -13.06 10.82 7.69
N THR A 142 -12.67 9.56 7.68
CA THR A 142 -11.87 8.97 8.75
C THR A 142 -10.41 8.89 8.33
N VAL A 143 -9.53 9.41 9.18
CA VAL A 143 -8.08 9.22 9.02
C VAL A 143 -7.60 8.38 10.20
N THR A 144 -6.95 7.27 9.91
CA THR A 144 -6.43 6.34 10.90
C THR A 144 -5.05 5.86 10.49
N GLY A 145 -4.34 5.23 11.40
CA GLY A 145 -3.02 4.67 11.11
C GLY A 145 -2.45 4.00 12.33
N GLY A 146 -1.34 3.35 12.16
CA GLY A 146 -0.63 2.72 13.26
C GLY A 146 0.25 1.55 12.86
N LEU A 147 0.99 1.06 13.83
CA LEU A 147 1.78 -0.15 13.71
C LEU A 147 0.89 -1.38 13.79
N CYS A 148 1.21 -2.40 12.99
CA CYS A 148 0.45 -3.64 13.04
C CYS A 148 0.57 -4.31 14.41
N PRO A 149 -0.52 -4.88 14.94
CA PRO A 149 -0.44 -5.72 16.10
C PRO A 149 0.40 -6.95 15.76
N GLY A 150 1.47 -7.17 16.50
CA GLY A 150 2.35 -8.31 16.33
C GLY A 150 1.79 -9.59 16.94
N GLY A 151 2.70 -10.54 17.11
CA GLY A 151 2.48 -11.74 17.90
C GLY A 151 2.21 -12.99 17.08
N ARG A 152 2.49 -14.11 17.73
CA ARG A 152 2.46 -15.45 17.15
C ARG A 152 1.13 -15.80 16.49
N ARG A 153 0.02 -15.51 17.16
CA ARG A 153 -1.33 -15.84 16.66
C ARG A 153 -1.62 -15.20 15.29
N ARG A 154 -1.17 -13.94 15.09
CA ARG A 154 -1.34 -13.25 13.81
C ARG A 154 -0.51 -13.93 12.72
N ILE A 155 0.74 -14.23 13.01
CA ILE A 155 1.64 -14.91 12.06
C ILE A 155 1.08 -16.29 11.69
N GLU A 156 0.62 -17.08 12.66
CA GLU A 156 0.02 -18.40 12.43
C GLU A 156 -1.21 -18.34 11.50
N ARG A 157 -2.06 -17.32 11.67
CA ARG A 157 -3.22 -17.10 10.77
C ARG A 157 -2.80 -16.78 9.35
N LEU A 158 -1.82 -15.88 9.18
CA LEU A 158 -1.30 -15.53 7.86
C LEU A 158 -0.60 -16.72 7.19
N MET A 159 0.19 -17.48 7.95
CA MET A 159 0.81 -18.71 7.46
C MET A 159 -0.24 -19.76 7.06
N GLY A 160 -1.35 -19.85 7.77
CA GLY A 160 -2.48 -20.69 7.38
C GLY A 160 -3.05 -20.32 6.01
N MET A 161 -3.15 -19.02 5.71
CA MET A 161 -3.60 -18.53 4.40
C MET A 161 -2.59 -18.85 3.29
N VAL A 162 -1.29 -18.70 3.55
CA VAL A 162 -0.23 -19.07 2.61
C VAL A 162 -0.29 -20.59 2.33
N LYS A 163 -0.36 -21.42 3.36
CA LYS A 163 -0.49 -22.88 3.23
C LYS A 163 -1.73 -23.31 2.46
N ALA A 164 -2.80 -22.55 2.57
CA ALA A 164 -4.05 -22.77 1.81
C ALA A 164 -4.00 -22.20 0.38
N GLY A 165 -2.86 -21.70 -0.08
CA GLY A 165 -2.67 -21.14 -1.42
C GLY A 165 -3.48 -19.87 -1.69
N ARG A 166 -3.80 -19.08 -0.64
CA ARG A 166 -4.59 -17.86 -0.82
C ARG A 166 -3.79 -16.70 -1.38
N PHE A 167 -2.49 -16.68 -1.15
CA PHE A 167 -1.55 -15.74 -1.74
C PHE A 167 -0.10 -16.26 -1.59
N GLU A 168 0.79 -15.73 -2.39
CA GLU A 168 2.18 -16.16 -2.54
C GLU A 168 3.13 -15.02 -2.16
N PRO A 169 3.49 -14.85 -0.86
CA PRO A 169 4.34 -13.75 -0.42
C PRO A 169 5.79 -13.88 -0.93
N GLU A 170 6.22 -15.07 -1.33
CA GLU A 170 7.53 -15.34 -1.92
C GLU A 170 7.77 -14.61 -3.24
N LYS A 171 6.73 -14.18 -3.95
CA LYS A 171 6.85 -13.33 -5.14
C LYS A 171 7.45 -11.95 -4.85
N LEU A 172 7.46 -11.52 -3.58
CA LEU A 172 8.18 -10.33 -3.16
C LEU A 172 9.70 -10.49 -3.22
N ILE A 173 10.22 -11.74 -3.17
CA ILE A 173 11.65 -12.03 -3.09
C ILE A 173 12.24 -11.92 -4.50
N THR A 174 12.98 -10.85 -4.75
CA THR A 174 13.63 -10.60 -6.05
C THR A 174 15.09 -11.02 -6.07
N HIS A 175 15.78 -10.95 -4.93
CA HIS A 175 17.21 -11.23 -4.83
C HIS A 175 17.50 -12.14 -3.65
N ARG A 176 18.44 -13.08 -3.86
CA ARG A 176 18.84 -14.09 -2.86
C ARG A 176 20.33 -14.01 -2.63
N PHE A 177 20.72 -13.92 -1.39
CA PHE A 177 22.10 -13.89 -0.91
C PHE A 177 22.33 -15.05 0.05
N TYR A 178 23.59 -15.41 0.28
CA TYR A 178 23.95 -16.56 1.08
C TYR A 178 25.07 -16.22 2.06
N GLY A 179 24.95 -16.73 3.30
CA GLY A 179 25.93 -16.53 4.35
C GLY A 179 26.00 -15.10 4.89
N LEU A 180 26.93 -14.87 5.81
CA LEU A 180 27.09 -13.56 6.46
C LEU A 180 27.61 -12.49 5.49
N ASP A 181 28.48 -12.86 4.56
CA ASP A 181 29.03 -11.93 3.56
C ASP A 181 27.95 -11.36 2.65
N GLY A 182 26.89 -12.13 2.39
CA GLY A 182 25.74 -11.67 1.62
C GLY A 182 24.93 -10.54 2.28
N ILE A 183 25.15 -10.26 3.56
CA ILE A 183 24.44 -9.18 4.28
C ILE A 183 24.85 -7.81 3.73
N GLU A 184 26.15 -7.56 3.57
CA GLU A 184 26.65 -6.28 3.05
C GLU A 184 26.18 -6.04 1.62
N GLU A 185 26.28 -7.06 0.78
CA GLU A 185 25.80 -7.00 -0.61
C GLU A 185 24.30 -6.69 -0.68
N ALA A 186 23.49 -7.32 0.17
CA ALA A 186 22.04 -7.07 0.23
C ALA A 186 21.72 -5.63 0.68
N PHE A 187 22.46 -5.10 1.64
CA PHE A 187 22.30 -3.70 2.08
C PHE A 187 22.73 -2.71 1.00
N ASP A 188 23.82 -2.96 0.30
CA ASP A 188 24.28 -2.09 -0.77
C ASP A 188 23.30 -2.10 -1.95
N LEU A 189 22.75 -3.27 -2.27
CA LEU A 189 21.68 -3.38 -3.25
C LEU A 189 20.44 -2.55 -2.85
N MET A 190 20.03 -2.58 -1.59
CA MET A 190 18.91 -1.77 -1.12
C MET A 190 19.21 -0.27 -1.15
N LYS A 191 20.45 0.14 -0.80
CA LYS A 191 20.88 1.54 -0.86
C LYS A 191 20.94 2.09 -2.29
N SER A 192 21.24 1.24 -3.26
CA SER A 192 21.33 1.62 -4.68
C SER A 192 20.01 2.08 -5.27
N LYS A 193 18.88 1.85 -4.59
CA LYS A 193 17.52 2.11 -5.07
C LYS A 193 17.23 1.48 -6.45
N ASN A 194 17.87 0.34 -6.73
CA ASN A 194 17.66 -0.39 -7.99
C ASN A 194 16.16 -0.66 -8.20
N PRO A 195 15.59 -0.27 -9.35
CA PRO A 195 14.16 -0.41 -9.61
C PRO A 195 13.66 -1.85 -9.66
N GLU A 196 14.55 -2.81 -9.89
CA GLU A 196 14.21 -4.24 -9.94
C GLU A 196 14.14 -4.92 -8.57
N VAL A 197 14.54 -4.21 -7.50
CA VAL A 197 14.54 -4.76 -6.14
C VAL A 197 13.21 -4.52 -5.46
N ILE A 198 12.52 -5.61 -5.07
CA ILE A 198 11.39 -5.55 -4.15
C ILE A 198 11.87 -5.94 -2.75
N LYS A 199 12.36 -7.17 -2.59
CA LYS A 199 12.86 -7.68 -1.32
C LYS A 199 14.04 -8.61 -1.53
N PRO A 200 15.25 -8.28 -1.02
CA PRO A 200 16.33 -9.24 -0.88
C PRO A 200 16.10 -10.13 0.34
N ILE A 201 16.58 -11.35 0.27
CA ILE A 201 16.60 -12.32 1.36
C ILE A 201 17.99 -12.95 1.49
N ILE A 202 18.39 -13.30 2.70
CA ILE A 202 19.66 -13.95 3.00
C ILE A 202 19.37 -15.33 3.56
N TYR A 203 20.00 -16.34 2.98
CA TYR A 203 19.95 -17.72 3.45
C TYR A 203 21.22 -18.03 4.24
N PHE A 204 21.07 -18.60 5.42
CA PHE A 204 22.17 -19.03 6.28
C PHE A 204 22.40 -20.53 6.22
N ASP A 205 21.41 -21.28 5.76
CA ASP A 205 21.51 -22.73 5.63
C ASP A 205 21.99 -23.10 4.21
N LYS A 206 22.98 -23.98 4.18
CA LYS A 206 23.37 -24.73 2.98
C LYS A 206 22.83 -26.13 3.10
#